data_3c1393ef6a334aeae6071cd9bd51bac1
#
_entry.id   3c1393ef6a334aeae6071cd9bd51bac1
#
_cell.length_a   1.000
_cell.length_b   1.000
_cell.length_c   1.000
_cell.angle_alpha   90.00
_cell.angle_beta   90.00
_cell.angle_gamma   90.00
#
_symmetry.space_group_name_H-M   'P 1'
#
loop_
_entity.id
_entity.type
_entity.pdbx_description
1 polymer ?
#
loop_
_entity_poly.entity_id
_entity_poly.type
_entity_poly.pdbx_seq_one_letter_code
_entity_poly.pdbx_strand_id
1 'polypeptide(L)'
;MVSTNSLDSIYFIKLPEGSVLSPKAMKINPEIPLPVQKKNPEDPVEQDAAKLSEEQILSGILTVLAYDKKNENSEYYRKLITDVRPGIKKELAEAAILKARNEDWDLAEEIWLAVNGIDPQDKAIILNMAIFFDQKADSYRRNSLNEDADAYDEAALDYYKQAMDSDKEIPDAYFNAGFFYLKKRDYGEAKGCFESYLGLVADEKDEELGENGIYKKERAQEIINKISNRNLENDRFRDAYKLISEGQEEKGLEEIRKFIRDNPVVWNAWFLLGWGLRRLGRFEDAKQAFLKARECEGGDENADTLNELAICQMETGELKEAKETLVDA
;
A
#
# COMPACT_ATOMS: atom_id res chain seq x y z
N MET A 1 0.26 26.05 9.69
CA MET A 1 1.54 26.71 9.33
C MET A 1 1.37 27.35 7.96
N VAL A 2 1.82 28.58 7.75
CA VAL A 2 1.81 29.21 6.42
C VAL A 2 2.83 28.44 5.59
N SER A 3 2.37 27.65 4.62
CA SER A 3 3.24 27.02 3.62
C SER A 3 3.87 28.16 2.81
N THR A 4 5.09 28.55 3.14
CA THR A 4 5.91 29.36 2.25
C THR A 4 6.11 28.55 0.99
N ASN A 5 5.58 29.01 -0.13
CA ASN A 5 5.80 28.35 -1.42
C ASN A 5 7.32 28.29 -1.65
N SER A 6 7.88 27.08 -1.78
CA SER A 6 9.33 26.89 -1.95
C SER A 6 9.91 27.71 -3.11
N LEU A 7 9.07 28.08 -4.09
CA LEU A 7 9.43 28.95 -5.21
C LEU A 7 9.58 30.43 -4.84
N ASP A 8 9.05 30.90 -3.72
CA ASP A 8 9.14 32.33 -3.30
C ASP A 8 10.60 32.70 -2.94
N SER A 9 11.42 31.73 -2.61
CA SER A 9 12.85 31.90 -2.36
C SER A 9 13.72 31.84 -3.61
N ILE A 10 13.11 31.67 -4.80
CA ILE A 10 13.83 31.58 -6.08
C ILE A 10 13.69 32.85 -6.87
N TYR A 11 14.80 33.31 -7.44
CA TYR A 11 14.81 34.34 -8.49
C TYR A 11 15.64 33.85 -9.67
N PHE A 12 15.48 34.52 -10.81
CA PHE A 12 16.13 34.14 -12.06
C PHE A 12 17.12 35.18 -12.50
N ILE A 13 18.30 34.75 -12.95
CA ILE A 13 19.37 35.62 -13.46
C ILE A 13 19.95 35.08 -14.77
N LYS A 14 20.23 35.95 -15.72
CA LYS A 14 21.02 35.62 -16.91
C LYS A 14 22.48 35.81 -16.62
N LEU A 15 23.29 34.79 -16.91
CA LEU A 15 24.73 34.87 -16.74
C LEU A 15 25.40 35.32 -18.05
N PRO A 16 26.55 36.02 -17.99
CA PRO A 16 27.30 36.45 -19.17
C PRO A 16 27.73 35.28 -20.04
N GLU A 17 27.90 35.56 -21.35
CA GLU A 17 28.46 34.59 -22.28
C GLU A 17 29.84 34.07 -21.82
N GLY A 18 30.03 32.76 -21.91
CA GLY A 18 31.25 32.09 -21.46
C GLY A 18 31.33 31.71 -19.97
N SER A 19 30.26 32.03 -19.19
CA SER A 19 30.14 31.58 -17.81
C SER A 19 30.06 30.04 -17.76
N VAL A 20 30.69 29.43 -16.73
CA VAL A 20 30.66 27.98 -16.43
C VAL A 20 30.46 27.81 -14.95
N LEU A 21 29.65 26.83 -14.56
CA LEU A 21 29.47 26.47 -13.14
C LEU A 21 30.58 25.54 -12.64
N SER A 22 31.09 24.71 -13.53
CA SER A 22 32.21 23.81 -13.23
C SER A 22 33.11 23.67 -14.45
N PRO A 23 34.44 23.50 -14.28
CA PRO A 23 35.39 23.38 -15.40
C PRO A 23 35.08 22.25 -16.39
N LYS A 24 34.28 21.26 -15.96
CA LYS A 24 33.90 20.10 -16.78
C LYS A 24 32.45 20.18 -17.29
N ALA A 25 31.68 21.17 -16.83
CA ALA A 25 30.27 21.31 -17.22
C ALA A 25 30.14 21.99 -18.60
N MET A 26 28.93 21.80 -19.19
CA MET A 26 28.57 22.50 -20.41
C MET A 26 28.65 24.03 -20.21
N LYS A 27 28.93 24.76 -21.28
CA LYS A 27 28.82 26.23 -21.27
C LYS A 27 27.39 26.65 -21.03
N ILE A 28 27.22 27.63 -20.18
CA ILE A 28 25.90 28.22 -19.87
C ILE A 28 25.37 28.95 -21.08
N ASN A 29 24.11 28.72 -21.42
CA ASN A 29 23.42 29.49 -22.44
C ASN A 29 23.01 30.87 -21.86
N PRO A 30 23.53 32.00 -22.34
CA PRO A 30 23.25 33.31 -21.77
C PRO A 30 21.80 33.75 -21.98
N GLU A 31 21.07 33.14 -22.89
CA GLU A 31 19.66 33.43 -23.13
C GLU A 31 18.68 32.76 -22.13
N ILE A 32 19.13 31.71 -21.48
CA ILE A 32 18.32 30.97 -20.52
C ILE A 32 18.60 31.48 -19.12
N PRO A 33 17.63 32.06 -18.42
CA PRO A 33 17.81 32.50 -17.04
C PRO A 33 17.97 31.30 -16.11
N LEU A 34 18.93 31.36 -15.18
CA LEU A 34 19.16 30.35 -14.19
C LEU A 34 18.43 30.68 -12.90
N PRO A 35 17.74 29.69 -12.27
CA PRO A 35 17.16 29.90 -10.97
C PRO A 35 18.24 29.88 -9.88
N VAL A 36 18.10 30.80 -8.93
CA VAL A 36 19.03 31.01 -7.83
C VAL A 36 18.26 30.99 -6.51
N GLN A 37 18.69 30.17 -5.60
CA GLN A 37 18.13 30.09 -4.25
C GLN A 37 18.65 31.26 -3.40
N LYS A 38 17.76 32.07 -2.83
CA LYS A 38 18.09 33.04 -1.80
C LYS A 38 18.54 32.33 -0.53
N LYS A 39 19.47 32.95 0.21
CA LYS A 39 19.89 32.42 1.53
C LYS A 39 18.78 32.53 2.56
N ASN A 40 18.08 33.69 2.55
CA ASN A 40 16.83 33.90 3.29
C ASN A 40 15.77 34.45 2.31
N PRO A 41 14.50 34.11 2.45
CA PRO A 41 13.43 34.58 1.56
C PRO A 41 13.37 36.14 1.47
N GLU A 42 13.66 36.81 2.57
CA GLU A 42 13.64 38.28 2.70
C GLU A 42 14.88 38.95 2.11
N ASP A 43 15.93 38.20 1.73
CA ASP A 43 17.14 38.79 1.18
C ASP A 43 16.87 39.50 -0.16
N PRO A 44 17.51 40.63 -0.43
CA PRO A 44 17.43 41.28 -1.71
C PRO A 44 17.97 40.38 -2.83
N VAL A 45 17.45 40.57 -4.03
CA VAL A 45 17.94 39.85 -5.21
C VAL A 45 19.35 40.32 -5.53
N GLU A 46 20.35 39.38 -5.48
CA GLU A 46 21.71 39.69 -5.92
C GLU A 46 21.79 39.70 -7.45
N GLN A 47 22.20 40.80 -7.99
CA GLN A 47 22.33 41.00 -9.44
C GLN A 47 23.75 40.81 -9.98
N ASP A 48 24.74 40.79 -9.09
CA ASP A 48 26.11 40.55 -9.46
C ASP A 48 26.42 39.05 -9.54
N ALA A 49 26.51 38.53 -10.75
CA ALA A 49 26.81 37.13 -11.01
C ALA A 49 28.08 36.62 -10.32
N ALA A 50 29.07 37.50 -10.09
CA ALA A 50 30.33 37.14 -9.45
C ALA A 50 30.19 36.83 -7.95
N LYS A 51 29.10 37.22 -7.33
CA LYS A 51 28.81 36.94 -5.92
C LYS A 51 27.95 35.71 -5.70
N LEU A 52 27.46 35.08 -6.76
CA LEU A 52 26.63 33.88 -6.67
C LEU A 52 27.51 32.67 -6.49
N SER A 53 27.13 31.79 -5.55
CA SER A 53 27.76 30.50 -5.41
C SER A 53 27.15 29.47 -6.37
N GLU A 54 27.94 28.50 -6.82
CA GLU A 54 27.47 27.35 -7.58
C GLU A 54 26.31 26.65 -6.84
N GLU A 55 26.45 26.47 -5.51
CA GLU A 55 25.44 25.83 -4.67
C GLU A 55 24.08 26.55 -4.69
N GLN A 56 24.05 27.90 -4.71
CA GLN A 56 22.79 28.64 -4.81
C GLN A 56 22.07 28.41 -6.15
N ILE A 57 22.83 28.27 -7.23
CA ILE A 57 22.29 27.98 -8.56
C ILE A 57 21.80 26.52 -8.62
N LEU A 58 22.59 25.56 -8.14
CA LEU A 58 22.20 24.16 -8.14
C LEU A 58 20.98 23.93 -7.25
N SER A 59 20.92 24.54 -6.07
CA SER A 59 19.73 24.49 -5.20
C SER A 59 18.51 25.10 -5.87
N GLY A 60 18.68 26.27 -6.55
CA GLY A 60 17.61 26.90 -7.32
C GLY A 60 17.08 25.99 -8.44
N ILE A 61 17.97 25.34 -9.18
CA ILE A 61 17.61 24.37 -10.22
C ILE A 61 16.81 23.21 -9.61
N LEU A 62 17.26 22.63 -8.51
CA LEU A 62 16.57 21.52 -7.84
C LEU A 62 15.18 21.91 -7.37
N THR A 63 15.05 23.10 -6.78
CA THR A 63 13.75 23.64 -6.34
C THR A 63 12.79 23.85 -7.51
N VAL A 64 13.25 24.44 -8.61
CA VAL A 64 12.41 24.60 -9.81
C VAL A 64 12.00 23.25 -10.39
N LEU A 65 12.92 22.31 -10.51
CA LEU A 65 12.62 20.96 -11.02
C LEU A 65 11.64 20.20 -10.13
N ALA A 66 11.67 20.43 -8.80
CA ALA A 66 10.77 19.82 -7.84
C ALA A 66 9.34 20.38 -7.92
N TYR A 67 9.20 21.70 -8.01
CA TYR A 67 7.94 22.40 -7.77
C TYR A 67 7.33 23.08 -8.99
N ASP A 68 8.11 23.44 -10.01
CA ASP A 68 7.62 24.03 -11.27
C ASP A 68 7.72 23.05 -12.44
N LYS A 69 6.85 22.02 -12.40
CA LYS A 69 6.82 20.95 -13.42
C LYS A 69 6.55 21.44 -14.85
N LYS A 70 6.05 22.68 -15.01
CA LYS A 70 5.71 23.28 -16.30
C LYS A 70 6.75 24.27 -16.80
N ASN A 71 7.87 24.43 -16.09
CA ASN A 71 8.92 25.35 -16.49
C ASN A 71 9.47 24.99 -17.88
N GLU A 72 9.47 25.94 -18.79
CA GLU A 72 9.90 25.77 -20.18
C GLU A 72 11.35 25.36 -20.34
N ASN A 73 12.20 25.67 -19.36
CA ASN A 73 13.64 25.39 -19.37
C ASN A 73 14.02 24.13 -18.58
N SER A 74 13.06 23.32 -18.15
CA SER A 74 13.30 22.13 -17.30
C SER A 74 14.28 21.14 -17.92
N GLU A 75 14.23 20.90 -19.24
CA GLU A 75 15.17 20.00 -19.91
C GLU A 75 16.60 20.53 -19.89
N TYR A 76 16.74 21.84 -20.08
CA TYR A 76 18.04 22.49 -19.97
C TYR A 76 18.61 22.36 -18.54
N TYR A 77 17.78 22.58 -17.53
CA TYR A 77 18.19 22.49 -16.13
C TYR A 77 18.58 21.05 -15.74
N ARG A 78 17.82 20.04 -16.19
CA ARG A 78 18.17 18.62 -16.00
C ARG A 78 19.55 18.29 -16.58
N LYS A 79 19.80 18.75 -17.80
CA LYS A 79 21.09 18.52 -18.44
C LYS A 79 22.21 19.26 -17.70
N LEU A 80 22.01 20.52 -17.35
CA LEU A 80 23.01 21.32 -16.66
C LEU A 80 23.41 20.72 -15.32
N ILE A 81 22.43 20.32 -14.49
CA ILE A 81 22.72 19.77 -13.16
C ILE A 81 23.42 18.41 -13.24
N THR A 82 23.07 17.58 -14.20
CA THR A 82 23.73 16.26 -14.40
C THR A 82 25.13 16.41 -14.97
N ASP A 83 25.39 17.42 -15.80
CA ASP A 83 26.74 17.73 -16.30
C ASP A 83 27.66 18.27 -15.18
N VAL A 84 27.11 19.13 -14.29
CA VAL A 84 27.88 19.69 -13.16
C VAL A 84 28.13 18.62 -12.10
N ARG A 85 27.12 17.81 -11.77
CA ARG A 85 27.21 16.74 -10.75
C ARG A 85 26.60 15.43 -11.25
N PRO A 86 27.35 14.60 -11.99
CA PRO A 86 26.84 13.37 -12.59
C PRO A 86 26.26 12.35 -11.58
N GLY A 87 26.71 12.40 -10.32
CA GLY A 87 26.23 11.54 -9.23
C GLY A 87 25.03 12.06 -8.45
N ILE A 88 24.55 13.28 -8.75
CA ILE A 88 23.57 14.02 -7.93
C ILE A 88 22.30 13.21 -7.67
N LYS A 89 21.77 12.51 -8.68
CA LYS A 89 20.55 11.71 -8.58
C LYS A 89 20.68 10.62 -7.52
N LYS A 90 21.80 9.90 -7.51
CA LYS A 90 22.08 8.84 -6.54
C LYS A 90 22.31 9.41 -5.14
N GLU A 91 23.12 10.46 -5.03
CA GLU A 91 23.43 11.12 -3.75
C GLU A 91 22.15 11.62 -3.06
N LEU A 92 21.26 12.28 -3.81
CA LEU A 92 19.98 12.78 -3.29
C LEU A 92 19.03 11.63 -2.92
N ALA A 93 18.96 10.57 -3.73
CA ALA A 93 18.11 9.42 -3.41
C ALA A 93 18.57 8.74 -2.10
N GLU A 94 19.88 8.54 -1.92
CA GLU A 94 20.44 8.00 -0.67
C GLU A 94 20.16 8.93 0.52
N ALA A 95 20.26 10.24 0.34
CA ALA A 95 19.92 11.23 1.37
C ALA A 95 18.44 11.19 1.75
N ALA A 96 17.55 11.11 0.76
CA ALA A 96 16.10 11.01 1.00
C ALA A 96 15.74 9.75 1.79
N ILE A 97 16.32 8.60 1.45
CA ILE A 97 16.14 7.35 2.18
C ILE A 97 16.61 7.49 3.64
N LEU A 98 17.78 8.11 3.84
CA LEU A 98 18.32 8.33 5.19
C LEU A 98 17.42 9.25 6.02
N LYS A 99 16.89 10.32 5.41
CA LYS A 99 15.97 11.26 6.06
C LYS A 99 14.66 10.57 6.44
N ALA A 100 14.07 9.79 5.53
CA ALA A 100 12.87 9.01 5.81
C ALA A 100 13.07 8.00 6.96
N ARG A 101 14.23 7.31 7.02
CA ARG A 101 14.58 6.42 8.13
C ARG A 101 14.68 7.13 9.49
N ASN A 102 15.06 8.41 9.47
CA ASN A 102 15.13 9.25 10.66
C ASN A 102 13.79 9.97 10.95
N GLU A 103 12.73 9.62 10.24
CA GLU A 103 11.40 10.23 10.33
C GLU A 103 11.36 11.74 10.02
N ASP A 104 12.37 12.26 9.33
CA ASP A 104 12.42 13.63 8.82
C ASP A 104 11.67 13.67 7.47
N TRP A 105 10.34 13.47 7.57
CA TRP A 105 9.47 13.22 6.40
C TRP A 105 9.40 14.38 5.44
N ASP A 106 9.37 15.61 5.95
CA ASP A 106 9.21 16.81 5.11
C ASP A 106 10.47 17.05 4.26
N LEU A 107 11.64 16.93 4.87
CA LEU A 107 12.89 17.07 4.13
C LEU A 107 13.12 15.89 3.17
N ALA A 108 12.72 14.66 3.56
CA ALA A 108 12.79 13.52 2.66
C ALA A 108 11.90 13.69 1.44
N GLU A 109 10.67 14.23 1.61
CA GLU A 109 9.75 14.53 0.52
C GLU A 109 10.32 15.57 -0.44
N GLU A 110 10.86 16.69 0.10
CA GLU A 110 11.50 17.73 -0.70
C GLU A 110 12.62 17.17 -1.57
N ILE A 111 13.47 16.33 -0.98
CA ILE A 111 14.57 15.68 -1.72
C ILE A 111 14.03 14.72 -2.78
N TRP A 112 13.01 13.89 -2.47
CA TRP A 112 12.40 12.98 -3.45
C TRP A 112 11.77 13.73 -4.63
N LEU A 113 11.08 14.85 -4.37
CA LEU A 113 10.52 15.70 -5.43
C LEU A 113 11.62 16.25 -6.34
N ALA A 114 12.76 16.67 -5.78
CA ALA A 114 13.91 17.12 -6.55
C ALA A 114 14.51 15.98 -7.40
N VAL A 115 14.69 14.78 -6.83
CA VAL A 115 15.18 13.60 -7.56
C VAL A 115 14.27 13.25 -8.73
N ASN A 116 12.95 13.22 -8.50
CA ASN A 116 11.96 12.99 -9.56
C ASN A 116 11.97 14.10 -10.60
N GLY A 117 12.21 15.35 -10.19
CA GLY A 117 12.35 16.47 -11.10
C GLY A 117 13.55 16.36 -12.05
N ILE A 118 14.65 15.74 -11.61
CA ILE A 118 15.84 15.47 -12.44
C ILE A 118 15.52 14.43 -13.52
N ASP A 119 14.79 13.37 -13.17
CA ASP A 119 14.47 12.29 -14.10
C ASP A 119 13.05 11.74 -13.85
N PRO A 120 12.03 12.45 -14.38
CA PRO A 120 10.62 12.10 -14.13
C PRO A 120 10.16 10.78 -14.74
N GLN A 121 10.97 10.20 -15.65
CA GLN A 121 10.65 8.94 -16.33
C GLN A 121 11.37 7.73 -15.70
N ASP A 122 12.23 7.94 -14.72
CA ASP A 122 12.91 6.86 -14.03
C ASP A 122 11.96 6.09 -13.12
N LYS A 123 11.61 4.89 -13.56
CA LYS A 123 10.64 4.03 -12.85
C LYS A 123 11.10 3.59 -11.47
N ALA A 124 12.40 3.45 -11.25
CA ALA A 124 12.94 3.13 -9.94
C ALA A 124 12.74 4.29 -8.96
N ILE A 125 12.88 5.54 -9.43
CA ILE A 125 12.57 6.73 -8.64
C ILE A 125 11.07 6.78 -8.34
N ILE A 126 10.21 6.59 -9.34
CA ILE A 126 8.76 6.58 -9.18
C ILE A 126 8.33 5.51 -8.15
N LEU A 127 8.87 4.30 -8.23
CA LEU A 127 8.61 3.24 -7.25
C LEU A 127 9.09 3.63 -5.84
N ASN A 128 10.28 4.22 -5.73
CA ASN A 128 10.78 4.68 -4.44
C ASN A 128 9.91 5.79 -3.83
N MET A 129 9.34 6.67 -4.65
CA MET A 129 8.36 7.67 -4.20
C MET A 129 7.07 7.01 -3.71
N ALA A 130 6.58 5.97 -4.39
CA ALA A 130 5.42 5.20 -3.92
C ALA A 130 5.68 4.61 -2.53
N ILE A 131 6.81 3.94 -2.36
CA ILE A 131 7.23 3.35 -1.08
C ILE A 131 7.42 4.43 0.00
N PHE A 132 7.99 5.57 -0.35
CA PHE A 132 8.16 6.70 0.57
C PHE A 132 6.83 7.23 1.09
N PHE A 133 5.86 7.51 0.21
CA PHE A 133 4.55 8.01 0.62
C PHE A 133 3.76 6.97 1.42
N ASP A 134 3.88 5.69 1.09
CA ASP A 134 3.29 4.59 1.86
C ASP A 134 3.85 4.54 3.30
N GLN A 135 5.15 4.67 3.48
CA GLN A 135 5.81 4.72 4.80
C GLN A 135 5.44 6.00 5.57
N LYS A 136 5.36 7.14 4.89
CA LYS A 136 4.93 8.43 5.48
C LYS A 136 3.49 8.31 5.97
N ALA A 137 2.58 7.76 5.18
CA ALA A 137 1.20 7.49 5.58
C ALA A 137 1.12 6.62 6.84
N ASP A 138 1.90 5.55 6.92
CA ASP A 138 1.94 4.68 8.09
C ASP A 138 2.45 5.41 9.34
N SER A 139 3.46 6.28 9.20
CA SER A 139 3.97 7.09 10.32
C SER A 139 2.92 8.07 10.83
N TYR A 140 2.23 8.77 9.93
CA TYR A 140 1.17 9.71 10.29
C TYR A 140 -0.02 9.00 10.94
N ARG A 141 -0.40 7.82 10.45
CA ARG A 141 -1.48 7.01 11.05
C ARG A 141 -1.14 6.53 12.46
N ARG A 142 0.13 6.13 12.72
CA ARG A 142 0.60 5.80 14.08
C ARG A 142 0.48 6.98 15.04
N ASN A 143 0.59 8.21 14.53
CA ASN A 143 0.45 9.44 15.30
C ASN A 143 -1.00 9.98 15.32
N SER A 144 -1.99 9.19 14.87
CA SER A 144 -3.41 9.56 14.82
C SER A 144 -3.76 10.73 13.89
N LEU A 145 -2.88 11.05 12.92
CA LEU A 145 -3.08 12.06 11.87
C LEU A 145 -3.70 11.39 10.63
N ASN A 146 -4.94 10.92 10.79
CA ASN A 146 -5.57 10.05 9.80
C ASN A 146 -5.88 10.75 8.46
N GLU A 147 -6.33 12.00 8.48
CA GLU A 147 -6.63 12.77 7.25
C GLU A 147 -5.38 12.98 6.40
N ASP A 148 -4.28 13.37 7.02
CA ASP A 148 -2.99 13.51 6.33
C ASP A 148 -2.48 12.16 5.83
N ALA A 149 -2.62 11.10 6.64
CA ALA A 149 -2.22 9.76 6.28
C ALA A 149 -3.01 9.25 5.05
N ASP A 150 -4.30 9.55 4.95
CA ASP A 150 -5.12 9.16 3.81
C ASP A 150 -4.70 9.90 2.54
N ALA A 151 -4.33 11.18 2.63
CA ALA A 151 -3.79 11.93 1.51
C ALA A 151 -2.44 11.35 1.02
N TYR A 152 -1.56 10.91 1.93
CA TYR A 152 -0.31 10.24 1.56
C TYR A 152 -0.53 8.84 0.99
N ASP A 153 -1.54 8.11 1.44
CA ASP A 153 -1.95 6.84 0.83
C ASP A 153 -2.41 7.03 -0.62
N GLU A 154 -3.18 8.10 -0.91
CA GLU A 154 -3.58 8.44 -2.28
C GLU A 154 -2.36 8.76 -3.15
N ALA A 155 -1.43 9.55 -2.62
CA ALA A 155 -0.18 9.86 -3.33
C ALA A 155 0.64 8.57 -3.59
N ALA A 156 0.75 7.67 -2.61
CA ALA A 156 1.44 6.40 -2.78
C ALA A 156 0.79 5.56 -3.89
N LEU A 157 -0.54 5.47 -3.89
CA LEU A 157 -1.30 4.73 -4.92
C LEU A 157 -1.06 5.29 -6.32
N ASP A 158 -1.05 6.62 -6.47
CA ASP A 158 -0.80 7.27 -7.74
C ASP A 158 0.61 6.95 -8.27
N TYR A 159 1.62 6.97 -7.40
CA TYR A 159 2.98 6.58 -7.78
C TYR A 159 3.11 5.08 -8.07
N TYR A 160 2.44 4.20 -7.32
CA TYR A 160 2.39 2.76 -7.66
C TYR A 160 1.78 2.54 -9.05
N LYS A 161 0.66 3.19 -9.37
CA LYS A 161 0.05 3.12 -10.70
C LYS A 161 1.00 3.60 -11.79
N GLN A 162 1.69 4.72 -11.58
CA GLN A 162 2.68 5.23 -12.53
C GLN A 162 3.88 4.27 -12.70
N ALA A 163 4.31 3.59 -11.64
CA ALA A 163 5.40 2.62 -11.71
C ALA A 163 5.00 1.35 -12.49
N MET A 164 3.74 0.93 -12.38
CA MET A 164 3.18 -0.22 -13.08
C MET A 164 2.76 0.09 -14.53
N ASP A 165 2.33 1.34 -14.81
CA ASP A 165 1.92 1.80 -16.16
C ASP A 165 3.14 2.18 -16.98
N SER A 166 3.78 1.22 -17.63
CA SER A 166 4.93 1.50 -18.49
C SER A 166 5.18 0.43 -19.53
N ASP A 167 5.78 0.84 -20.65
CA ASP A 167 6.26 -0.06 -21.70
C ASP A 167 7.36 -1.02 -21.21
N LYS A 168 8.01 -0.70 -20.08
CA LYS A 168 9.01 -1.53 -19.43
C LYS A 168 8.60 -1.79 -17.99
N GLU A 169 7.94 -2.90 -17.79
CA GLU A 169 7.44 -3.31 -16.50
C GLU A 169 8.57 -3.59 -15.49
N ILE A 170 8.36 -3.14 -14.25
CA ILE A 170 9.27 -3.42 -13.13
C ILE A 170 8.57 -4.40 -12.19
N PRO A 171 9.03 -5.66 -12.08
CA PRO A 171 8.40 -6.64 -11.20
C PRO A 171 8.20 -6.13 -9.76
N ASP A 172 9.19 -5.42 -9.22
CA ASP A 172 9.14 -4.86 -7.87
C ASP A 172 7.99 -3.84 -7.66
N ALA A 173 7.51 -3.18 -8.71
CA ALA A 173 6.36 -2.27 -8.59
C ALA A 173 5.09 -3.06 -8.22
N TYR A 174 4.85 -4.17 -8.90
CA TYR A 174 3.71 -5.05 -8.62
C TYR A 174 3.84 -5.73 -7.26
N PHE A 175 5.04 -6.19 -6.89
CA PHE A 175 5.27 -6.80 -5.59
C PHE A 175 4.96 -5.84 -4.43
N ASN A 176 5.46 -4.61 -4.48
CA ASN A 176 5.21 -3.61 -3.44
C ASN A 176 3.76 -3.10 -3.45
N ALA A 177 3.16 -2.87 -4.63
CA ALA A 177 1.75 -2.51 -4.74
C ALA A 177 0.83 -3.60 -4.15
N GLY A 178 1.17 -4.88 -4.33
CA GLY A 178 0.45 -5.98 -3.70
C GLY A 178 0.37 -5.87 -2.18
N PHE A 179 1.46 -5.51 -1.52
CA PHE A 179 1.46 -5.27 -0.07
C PHE A 179 0.69 -4.01 0.32
N PHE A 180 0.78 -2.95 -0.48
CA PHE A 180 -0.03 -1.75 -0.28
C PHE A 180 -1.53 -2.08 -0.29
N TYR A 181 -2.02 -2.82 -1.29
CA TYR A 181 -3.41 -3.25 -1.36
C TYR A 181 -3.81 -4.21 -0.23
N LEU A 182 -2.91 -5.13 0.20
CA LEU A 182 -3.16 -5.96 1.39
C LEU A 182 -3.40 -5.12 2.64
N LYS A 183 -2.59 -4.09 2.86
CA LYS A 183 -2.75 -3.15 3.98
C LYS A 183 -4.10 -2.43 3.91
N LYS A 184 -4.57 -2.10 2.70
CA LYS A 184 -5.89 -1.51 2.46
C LYS A 184 -7.04 -2.52 2.50
N ARG A 185 -6.77 -3.79 2.72
CA ARG A 185 -7.73 -4.92 2.70
C ARG A 185 -8.41 -5.11 1.33
N ASP A 186 -7.82 -4.58 0.28
CA ASP A 186 -8.23 -4.86 -1.09
C ASP A 186 -7.54 -6.13 -1.59
N TYR A 187 -8.12 -7.26 -1.23
CA TYR A 187 -7.54 -8.57 -1.53
C TYR A 187 -7.60 -8.92 -3.02
N GLY A 188 -8.54 -8.33 -3.77
CA GLY A 188 -8.66 -8.52 -5.21
C GLY A 188 -7.48 -7.91 -5.96
N GLU A 189 -7.24 -6.62 -5.75
CA GLU A 189 -6.12 -5.90 -6.35
C GLU A 189 -4.77 -6.44 -5.83
N ALA A 190 -4.68 -6.78 -4.54
CA ALA A 190 -3.47 -7.39 -4.00
C ALA A 190 -3.10 -8.70 -4.72
N LYS A 191 -4.09 -9.59 -4.92
CA LYS A 191 -3.89 -10.86 -5.64
C LYS A 191 -3.44 -10.60 -7.07
N GLY A 192 -4.12 -9.70 -7.81
CA GLY A 192 -3.76 -9.33 -9.17
C GLY A 192 -2.33 -8.81 -9.29
N CYS A 193 -1.89 -7.97 -8.35
CA CYS A 193 -0.52 -7.49 -8.32
C CYS A 193 0.50 -8.61 -8.10
N PHE A 194 0.27 -9.53 -7.16
CA PHE A 194 1.19 -10.66 -6.95
C PHE A 194 1.20 -11.64 -8.12
N GLU A 195 0.05 -11.88 -8.78
CA GLU A 195 -0.02 -12.69 -10.00
C GLU A 195 0.77 -12.05 -11.15
N SER A 196 0.66 -10.73 -11.32
CA SER A 196 1.45 -9.97 -12.31
C SER A 196 2.94 -10.05 -12.01
N TYR A 197 3.34 -9.87 -10.74
CA TYR A 197 4.73 -10.06 -10.32
C TYR A 197 5.26 -11.44 -10.71
N LEU A 198 4.52 -12.52 -10.37
CA LEU A 198 4.92 -13.88 -10.70
C LEU A 198 4.99 -14.12 -12.21
N GLY A 199 4.08 -13.54 -12.98
CA GLY A 199 4.10 -13.60 -14.44
C GLY A 199 5.36 -12.97 -15.02
N LEU A 200 5.77 -11.80 -14.51
CA LEU A 200 6.96 -11.08 -14.99
C LEU A 200 8.28 -11.81 -14.67
N VAL A 201 8.35 -12.55 -13.57
CA VAL A 201 9.55 -13.29 -13.17
C VAL A 201 9.47 -14.80 -13.49
N ALA A 202 8.46 -15.23 -14.27
CA ALA A 202 8.21 -16.64 -14.52
C ALA A 202 9.37 -17.35 -15.23
N ASP A 203 9.99 -16.67 -16.19
CA ASP A 203 11.06 -17.22 -17.03
C ASP A 203 12.46 -16.96 -16.45
N GLU A 204 12.56 -16.19 -15.35
CA GLU A 204 13.83 -15.92 -14.69
C GLU A 204 14.30 -17.15 -13.89
N LYS A 205 15.55 -17.52 -14.04
CA LYS A 205 16.16 -18.61 -13.27
C LYS A 205 16.48 -18.16 -11.85
N ASP A 206 16.49 -19.09 -10.92
CA ASP A 206 16.80 -18.81 -9.51
C ASP A 206 18.20 -18.15 -9.34
N GLU A 207 19.15 -18.48 -10.19
CA GLU A 207 20.49 -17.87 -10.21
C GLU A 207 20.45 -16.38 -10.60
N GLU A 208 19.51 -16.00 -11.48
CA GLU A 208 19.31 -14.61 -11.95
C GLU A 208 18.50 -13.79 -10.94
N LEU A 209 17.52 -14.44 -10.28
CA LEU A 209 16.69 -13.83 -9.23
C LEU A 209 17.48 -13.54 -7.95
N GLY A 210 18.46 -14.39 -7.63
CA GLY A 210 19.17 -14.36 -6.35
C GLY A 210 18.23 -14.63 -5.14
N GLU A 211 18.80 -14.66 -3.95
CA GLU A 211 18.07 -15.00 -2.72
C GLU A 211 16.82 -14.12 -2.48
N ASN A 212 16.95 -12.81 -2.74
CA ASN A 212 15.83 -11.88 -2.54
C ASN A 212 14.69 -12.08 -3.54
N GLY A 213 15.01 -12.40 -4.80
CA GLY A 213 13.99 -12.67 -5.81
C GLY A 213 13.26 -13.98 -5.56
N ILE A 214 13.98 -15.02 -5.15
CA ILE A 214 13.40 -16.32 -4.74
C ILE A 214 12.44 -16.11 -3.57
N TYR A 215 12.87 -15.40 -2.52
CA TYR A 215 12.02 -15.06 -1.38
C TYR A 215 10.74 -14.32 -1.79
N LYS A 216 10.85 -13.32 -2.68
CA LYS A 216 9.68 -12.57 -3.16
C LYS A 216 8.72 -13.48 -3.94
N LYS A 217 9.24 -14.40 -4.77
CA LYS A 217 8.45 -15.36 -5.55
C LYS A 217 7.66 -16.31 -4.65
N GLU A 218 8.31 -16.89 -3.64
CA GLU A 218 7.67 -17.76 -2.64
C GLU A 218 6.62 -16.99 -1.83
N ARG A 219 6.95 -15.78 -1.40
CA ARG A 219 6.05 -14.94 -0.61
C ARG A 219 4.81 -14.52 -1.37
N ALA A 220 4.96 -14.13 -2.64
CA ALA A 220 3.83 -13.80 -3.51
C ALA A 220 2.89 -15.01 -3.68
N GLN A 221 3.44 -16.19 -3.94
CA GLN A 221 2.65 -17.42 -4.09
C GLN A 221 1.91 -17.80 -2.80
N GLU A 222 2.57 -17.67 -1.65
CA GLU A 222 1.95 -17.92 -0.34
C GLU A 222 0.74 -16.99 -0.12
N ILE A 223 0.88 -15.70 -0.43
CA ILE A 223 -0.17 -14.71 -0.25
C ILE A 223 -1.35 -14.99 -1.18
N ILE A 224 -1.09 -15.28 -2.46
CA ILE A 224 -2.13 -15.66 -3.43
C ILE A 224 -2.93 -16.86 -2.92
N ASN A 225 -2.24 -17.88 -2.41
CA ASN A 225 -2.88 -19.08 -1.86
C ASN A 225 -3.76 -18.73 -0.65
N LYS A 226 -3.28 -17.89 0.26
CA LYS A 226 -4.05 -17.44 1.43
C LYS A 226 -5.31 -16.67 1.05
N ILE A 227 -5.19 -15.72 0.09
CA ILE A 227 -6.35 -14.95 -0.39
C ILE A 227 -7.36 -15.87 -1.07
N SER A 228 -6.90 -16.80 -1.93
CA SER A 228 -7.76 -17.71 -2.67
C SER A 228 -8.48 -18.67 -1.74
N ASN A 229 -7.79 -19.23 -0.74
CA ASN A 229 -8.39 -20.11 0.25
C ASN A 229 -9.46 -19.39 1.08
N ARG A 230 -9.16 -18.17 1.55
CA ARG A 230 -10.13 -17.36 2.30
C ARG A 230 -11.41 -17.05 1.50
N ASN A 231 -11.26 -16.73 0.22
CA ASN A 231 -12.42 -16.49 -0.65
C ASN A 231 -13.23 -17.76 -0.86
N LEU A 232 -12.55 -18.89 -1.10
CA LEU A 232 -13.20 -20.19 -1.29
C LEU A 232 -13.97 -20.63 -0.03
N GLU A 233 -13.40 -20.40 1.16
CA GLU A 233 -14.03 -20.70 2.44
C GLU A 233 -15.28 -19.83 2.67
N ASN A 234 -15.19 -18.53 2.41
CA ASN A 234 -16.33 -17.62 2.52
C ASN A 234 -17.44 -17.97 1.53
N ASP A 235 -17.10 -18.37 0.32
CA ASP A 235 -18.06 -18.79 -0.70
C ASP A 235 -18.78 -20.09 -0.29
N ARG A 236 -18.07 -21.09 0.21
CA ARG A 236 -18.67 -22.33 0.71
C ARG A 236 -19.64 -22.11 1.85
N PHE A 237 -19.28 -21.23 2.81
CA PHE A 237 -20.17 -20.87 3.91
C PHE A 237 -21.44 -20.20 3.39
N ARG A 238 -21.29 -19.21 2.49
CA ARG A 238 -22.43 -18.49 1.89
C ARG A 238 -23.32 -19.40 1.07
N ASP A 239 -22.74 -20.30 0.30
CA ASP A 239 -23.51 -21.26 -0.52
C ASP A 239 -24.24 -22.26 0.36
N ALA A 240 -23.64 -22.74 1.44
CA ALA A 240 -24.32 -23.59 2.43
C ALA A 240 -25.51 -22.87 3.08
N TYR A 241 -25.30 -21.60 3.49
CA TYR A 241 -26.38 -20.78 4.06
C TYR A 241 -27.53 -20.60 3.07
N LYS A 242 -27.23 -20.28 1.81
CA LYS A 242 -28.23 -20.13 0.75
C LYS A 242 -29.03 -21.42 0.53
N LEU A 243 -28.36 -22.54 0.39
CA LEU A 243 -29.00 -23.86 0.19
C LEU A 243 -29.95 -24.20 1.35
N ILE A 244 -29.52 -24.01 2.60
CA ILE A 244 -30.38 -24.26 3.77
C ILE A 244 -31.57 -23.31 3.80
N SER A 245 -31.36 -22.03 3.48
CA SER A 245 -32.41 -21.03 3.46
C SER A 245 -33.49 -21.32 2.41
N GLU A 246 -33.09 -21.86 1.27
CA GLU A 246 -33.95 -22.21 0.13
C GLU A 246 -34.65 -23.60 0.28
N GLY A 247 -34.44 -24.30 1.40
CA GLY A 247 -35.07 -25.60 1.63
C GLY A 247 -34.31 -26.78 1.02
N GLN A 248 -33.04 -26.61 0.70
CA GLN A 248 -32.15 -27.66 0.22
C GLN A 248 -31.18 -28.07 1.33
N GLU A 249 -31.71 -28.35 2.51
CA GLU A 249 -30.97 -28.55 3.76
C GLU A 249 -29.88 -29.60 3.64
N GLU A 250 -30.16 -30.77 3.07
CA GLU A 250 -29.16 -31.86 2.95
C GLU A 250 -27.93 -31.44 2.13
N LYS A 251 -28.11 -30.67 1.04
CA LYS A 251 -26.99 -30.17 0.25
C LYS A 251 -26.21 -29.10 1.02
N GLY A 252 -26.90 -28.21 1.69
CA GLY A 252 -26.26 -27.19 2.53
C GLY A 252 -25.48 -27.80 3.68
N LEU A 253 -26.00 -28.88 4.29
CA LEU A 253 -25.30 -29.65 5.34
C LEU A 253 -24.03 -30.34 4.81
N GLU A 254 -24.02 -30.79 3.57
CA GLU A 254 -22.82 -31.34 2.95
C GLU A 254 -21.73 -30.27 2.80
N GLU A 255 -22.07 -29.10 2.28
CA GLU A 255 -21.12 -28.00 2.08
C GLU A 255 -20.60 -27.43 3.42
N ILE A 256 -21.49 -27.24 4.42
CA ILE A 256 -21.03 -26.69 5.71
C ILE A 256 -20.14 -27.70 6.48
N ARG A 257 -20.36 -29.00 6.32
CA ARG A 257 -19.47 -30.01 6.91
C ARG A 257 -18.07 -30.01 6.28
N LYS A 258 -17.98 -29.72 4.97
CA LYS A 258 -16.68 -29.54 4.30
C LYS A 258 -15.97 -28.30 4.86
N PHE A 259 -16.71 -27.21 5.04
CA PHE A 259 -16.18 -25.98 5.63
C PHE A 259 -15.66 -26.21 7.08
N ILE A 260 -16.45 -26.87 7.94
CA ILE A 260 -16.10 -27.13 9.33
C ILE A 260 -14.83 -28.00 9.46
N ARG A 261 -14.59 -28.93 8.53
CA ARG A 261 -13.37 -29.76 8.56
C ARG A 261 -12.11 -28.90 8.45
N ASP A 262 -12.17 -27.86 7.62
CA ASP A 262 -11.05 -26.96 7.37
C ASP A 262 -11.01 -25.84 8.44
N ASN A 263 -12.16 -25.52 9.07
CA ASN A 263 -12.37 -24.42 10.01
C ASN A 263 -13.13 -24.84 11.28
N PRO A 264 -12.59 -25.75 12.12
CA PRO A 264 -13.32 -26.36 13.23
C PRO A 264 -13.62 -25.40 14.41
N VAL A 265 -12.97 -24.23 14.47
CA VAL A 265 -13.12 -23.25 15.55
C VAL A 265 -14.07 -22.08 15.21
N VAL A 266 -14.75 -22.14 14.07
CA VAL A 266 -15.66 -21.10 13.59
C VAL A 266 -17.07 -21.38 14.10
N TRP A 267 -17.52 -20.66 15.14
CA TRP A 267 -18.80 -20.89 15.82
C TRP A 267 -20.02 -20.81 14.90
N ASN A 268 -20.06 -19.82 14.01
CA ASN A 268 -21.21 -19.64 13.10
C ASN A 268 -21.34 -20.75 12.05
N ALA A 269 -20.28 -21.51 11.77
CA ALA A 269 -20.36 -22.69 10.93
C ALA A 269 -21.05 -23.86 11.64
N TRP A 270 -20.74 -24.09 12.92
CA TRP A 270 -21.44 -25.03 13.76
C TRP A 270 -22.91 -24.62 13.99
N PHE A 271 -23.16 -23.32 14.18
CA PHE A 271 -24.51 -22.79 14.25
C PHE A 271 -25.30 -23.10 12.97
N LEU A 272 -24.75 -22.83 11.79
CA LEU A 272 -25.38 -23.11 10.51
C LEU A 272 -25.66 -24.61 10.32
N LEU A 273 -24.72 -25.48 10.74
CA LEU A 273 -24.92 -26.91 10.74
C LEU A 273 -26.11 -27.30 11.64
N GLY A 274 -26.17 -26.79 12.86
CA GLY A 274 -27.27 -27.02 13.80
C GLY A 274 -28.62 -26.56 13.27
N TRP A 275 -28.65 -25.35 12.68
CA TRP A 275 -29.83 -24.77 12.10
C TRP A 275 -30.40 -25.63 10.94
N GLY A 276 -29.56 -26.09 10.03
CA GLY A 276 -29.96 -26.99 8.96
C GLY A 276 -30.47 -28.35 9.47
N LEU A 277 -29.80 -28.92 10.47
CA LEU A 277 -30.23 -30.18 11.10
C LEU A 277 -31.58 -30.04 11.81
N ARG A 278 -31.80 -28.94 12.54
CA ARG A 278 -33.08 -28.65 13.19
C ARG A 278 -34.22 -28.54 12.17
N ARG A 279 -34.01 -27.87 11.05
CA ARG A 279 -35.01 -27.77 9.96
C ARG A 279 -35.41 -29.12 9.38
N LEU A 280 -34.51 -30.11 9.42
CA LEU A 280 -34.81 -31.50 9.06
C LEU A 280 -35.42 -32.33 10.20
N GLY A 281 -35.68 -31.71 11.35
CA GLY A 281 -36.22 -32.44 12.53
C GLY A 281 -35.17 -33.35 13.24
N ARG A 282 -33.91 -33.20 12.94
CA ARG A 282 -32.78 -33.95 13.52
C ARG A 282 -32.30 -33.28 14.80
N PHE A 283 -33.19 -33.15 15.80
CA PHE A 283 -33.01 -32.32 16.97
C PHE A 283 -31.80 -32.74 17.83
N GLU A 284 -31.52 -34.04 17.98
CA GLU A 284 -30.37 -34.52 18.76
C GLU A 284 -29.04 -34.12 18.10
N ASP A 285 -28.92 -34.31 16.78
CA ASP A 285 -27.73 -33.92 16.04
C ASP A 285 -27.56 -32.37 16.02
N ALA A 286 -28.67 -31.64 15.89
CA ALA A 286 -28.68 -30.18 15.93
C ALA A 286 -28.19 -29.67 17.30
N LYS A 287 -28.68 -30.26 18.40
CA LYS A 287 -28.23 -29.93 19.75
C LYS A 287 -26.72 -30.06 19.89
N GLN A 288 -26.15 -31.18 19.39
CA GLN A 288 -24.68 -31.38 19.43
C GLN A 288 -23.94 -30.29 18.62
N ALA A 289 -24.47 -29.90 17.47
CA ALA A 289 -23.85 -28.84 16.67
C ALA A 289 -23.90 -27.47 17.39
N PHE A 290 -25.01 -27.11 18.04
CA PHE A 290 -25.12 -25.88 18.83
C PHE A 290 -24.21 -25.89 20.07
N LEU A 291 -24.06 -27.04 20.74
CA LEU A 291 -23.09 -27.17 21.83
C LEU A 291 -21.65 -26.94 21.34
N LYS A 292 -21.31 -27.46 20.15
CA LYS A 292 -20.00 -27.18 19.53
C LYS A 292 -19.83 -25.70 19.14
N ALA A 293 -20.89 -25.04 18.68
CA ALA A 293 -20.84 -23.60 18.44
C ALA A 293 -20.48 -22.81 19.73
N ARG A 294 -21.06 -23.19 20.88
CA ARG A 294 -20.78 -22.58 22.18
C ARG A 294 -19.35 -22.80 22.68
N GLU A 295 -18.72 -23.91 22.30
CA GLU A 295 -17.32 -24.18 22.66
C GLU A 295 -16.34 -23.30 21.88
N CYS A 296 -16.75 -22.67 20.79
CA CYS A 296 -15.93 -21.79 19.96
C CYS A 296 -15.99 -20.33 20.46
N GLU A 297 -14.90 -19.59 20.31
CA GLU A 297 -14.84 -18.17 20.66
C GLU A 297 -15.96 -17.37 19.95
N GLY A 298 -16.74 -16.60 20.72
CA GLY A 298 -17.87 -15.79 20.25
C GLY A 298 -19.17 -16.55 20.06
N GLY A 299 -19.23 -17.85 20.36
CA GLY A 299 -20.42 -18.67 20.27
C GLY A 299 -21.13 -18.89 21.61
N ASP A 300 -20.44 -18.75 22.72
CA ASP A 300 -20.91 -19.02 24.09
C ASP A 300 -21.95 -18.04 24.59
N GLU A 301 -21.82 -16.73 24.24
CA GLU A 301 -22.75 -15.67 24.61
C GLU A 301 -23.74 -15.28 23.47
N ASN A 302 -23.79 -16.08 22.39
CA ASN A 302 -24.63 -15.77 21.25
C ASN A 302 -26.09 -16.17 21.53
N ALA A 303 -26.98 -15.19 21.68
CA ALA A 303 -28.38 -15.40 22.00
C ALA A 303 -29.13 -16.29 20.98
N ASP A 304 -28.81 -16.19 19.68
CA ASP A 304 -29.43 -17.05 18.66
C ASP A 304 -29.02 -18.52 18.86
N THR A 305 -27.74 -18.77 19.19
CA THR A 305 -27.24 -20.11 19.48
C THR A 305 -27.90 -20.70 20.71
N LEU A 306 -28.06 -19.92 21.77
CA LEU A 306 -28.73 -20.34 23.00
C LEU A 306 -30.20 -20.64 22.78
N ASN A 307 -30.92 -19.76 22.05
CA ASN A 307 -32.33 -19.97 21.70
C ASN A 307 -32.57 -21.24 20.87
N GLU A 308 -31.74 -21.46 19.85
CA GLU A 308 -31.85 -22.63 18.98
C GLU A 308 -31.47 -23.92 19.73
N LEU A 309 -30.49 -23.86 20.64
CA LEU A 309 -30.15 -24.98 21.54
C LEU A 309 -31.31 -25.32 22.46
N ALA A 310 -31.94 -24.33 23.10
CA ALA A 310 -33.06 -24.53 23.97
C ALA A 310 -34.26 -25.17 23.24
N ILE A 311 -34.54 -24.73 22.00
CA ILE A 311 -35.54 -25.36 21.15
C ILE A 311 -35.26 -26.86 20.95
N CYS A 312 -34.01 -27.20 20.60
CA CYS A 312 -33.60 -28.58 20.42
C CYS A 312 -33.73 -29.40 21.72
N GLN A 313 -33.36 -28.84 22.87
CA GLN A 313 -33.52 -29.48 24.19
C GLN A 313 -35.00 -29.72 24.54
N MET A 314 -35.89 -28.79 24.20
CA MET A 314 -37.35 -28.97 24.37
C MET A 314 -37.87 -30.13 23.53
N GLU A 315 -37.49 -30.18 22.27
CA GLU A 315 -37.93 -31.23 21.33
C GLU A 315 -37.35 -32.62 21.70
N THR A 316 -36.21 -32.68 22.36
CA THR A 316 -35.62 -33.91 22.87
C THR A 316 -36.11 -34.30 24.30
N GLY A 317 -36.97 -33.47 24.92
CA GLY A 317 -37.56 -33.70 26.23
C GLY A 317 -36.71 -33.25 27.42
N GLU A 318 -35.62 -32.52 27.19
CA GLU A 318 -34.70 -32.00 28.20
C GLU A 318 -35.20 -30.61 28.72
N LEU A 319 -36.41 -30.59 29.31
CA LEU A 319 -37.09 -29.36 29.67
C LEU A 319 -36.37 -28.55 30.76
N LYS A 320 -35.63 -29.21 31.62
CA LYS A 320 -34.88 -28.54 32.69
C LYS A 320 -33.69 -27.76 32.11
N GLU A 321 -32.95 -28.46 31.29
CA GLU A 321 -31.77 -27.90 30.57
C GLU A 321 -32.21 -26.76 29.63
N ALA A 322 -33.29 -26.93 28.91
CA ALA A 322 -33.85 -25.89 28.05
C ALA A 322 -34.17 -24.60 28.83
N LYS A 323 -34.75 -24.73 30.03
CA LYS A 323 -35.04 -23.58 30.86
C LYS A 323 -33.74 -22.87 31.34
N GLU A 324 -32.75 -23.63 31.73
CA GLU A 324 -31.43 -23.07 32.13
C GLU A 324 -30.79 -22.34 30.95
N THR A 325 -30.74 -22.96 29.75
CA THR A 325 -30.21 -22.35 28.53
C THR A 325 -30.92 -21.04 28.14
N LEU A 326 -32.26 -20.96 28.31
CA LEU A 326 -33.05 -19.74 28.05
C LEU A 326 -32.82 -18.62 29.09
N VAL A 327 -32.30 -18.93 30.26
CA VAL A 327 -31.97 -17.90 31.27
C VAL A 327 -30.59 -17.31 30.91
N ASP A 328 -29.72 -18.07 30.28
CA ASP A 328 -28.41 -17.62 29.81
C ASP A 328 -28.47 -16.81 28.50
N ALA A 329 -29.59 -16.91 27.72
CA ALA A 329 -29.83 -16.21 26.47
C ALA A 329 -30.33 -14.78 26.68
#